data_fdc883d01b80713b2dd7c3cae3378a3c
#
_entry.id   fdc883d01b80713b2dd7c3cae3378a3c
#
_cell.length_a   1.000
_cell.length_b   1.000
_cell.length_c   1.000
_cell.angle_alpha   90.00
_cell.angle_beta   90.00
_cell.angle_gamma   90.00
#
_symmetry.space_group_name_H-M   'P 1'
#
loop_
_entity.id
_entity.type
_entity.pdbx_description
1 polymer ?
#
loop_
_entity_poly.entity_id
_entity_poly.type
_entity_poly.pdbx_seq_one_letter_code
_entity_poly.pdbx_strand_id
1 'polypeptide(L)'
;MTSNQFVRWGLKPAVFLASLAPFVWLVWSVYTGNVGADPLKEITNETGVWALRFLCVTLVITPLRRLTGWNAAIRFRRMLGLFAFFYGTMHLLVFVVFDRLAGMGFPSPAALQTYRELAVSIGGEILKRPYITVGFTAWVCMLLLAATSTTGMIRRMGGKRWQALHRLIYVAAVAGVVHYWWSVKADVSRPQIYAMVVGVLLAARVWWAFRKRVFVPRARPASVRS
;
A
#
# COMPACT_ATOMS: atom_id res chain seq x y z
N MET A 1 20.79 -8.79 -25.70
CA MET A 1 20.47 -8.45 -24.29
C MET A 1 20.09 -9.72 -23.56
N THR A 2 20.73 -10.02 -22.43
CA THR A 2 20.28 -11.14 -21.59
C THR A 2 18.91 -10.81 -20.97
N SER A 3 18.07 -11.82 -20.68
CA SER A 3 16.77 -11.64 -20.03
C SER A 3 16.85 -10.78 -18.74
N ASN A 4 17.96 -10.85 -18.02
CA ASN A 4 18.22 -10.04 -16.82
C ASN A 4 18.46 -8.56 -17.12
N GLN A 5 19.14 -8.24 -18.22
CA GLN A 5 19.40 -6.86 -18.66
C GLN A 5 18.10 -6.22 -19.17
N PHE A 6 17.29 -6.95 -19.95
CA PHE A 6 15.99 -6.48 -20.40
C PHE A 6 15.06 -6.11 -19.23
N VAL A 7 14.98 -6.97 -18.20
CA VAL A 7 14.17 -6.65 -17.01
C VAL A 7 14.72 -5.45 -16.24
N ARG A 8 16.04 -5.30 -16.15
CA ARG A 8 16.66 -4.22 -15.36
C ARG A 8 16.57 -2.87 -16.06
N TRP A 9 16.86 -2.80 -17.34
CA TRP A 9 17.02 -1.54 -18.07
C TRP A 9 15.81 -1.17 -18.94
N GLY A 10 14.94 -2.13 -19.29
CA GLY A 10 13.71 -1.90 -20.04
C GLY A 10 12.47 -1.93 -19.16
N LEU A 11 12.17 -3.11 -18.61
CA LEU A 11 10.88 -3.33 -17.97
C LEU A 11 10.70 -2.59 -16.63
N LYS A 12 11.77 -2.46 -15.81
CA LYS A 12 11.68 -1.71 -14.53
C LYS A 12 11.41 -0.22 -14.72
N PRO A 13 12.15 0.51 -15.58
CA PRO A 13 11.84 1.91 -15.88
C PRO A 13 10.42 2.07 -16.46
N ALA A 14 10.00 1.20 -17.37
CA ALA A 14 8.67 1.25 -17.96
C ALA A 14 7.56 1.09 -16.88
N VAL A 15 7.69 0.09 -16.00
CA VAL A 15 6.74 -0.11 -14.89
C VAL A 15 6.79 1.06 -13.90
N PHE A 16 7.97 1.65 -13.65
CA PHE A 16 8.09 2.84 -12.81
C PHE A 16 7.33 4.03 -13.40
N LEU A 17 7.55 4.34 -14.67
CA LEU A 17 6.85 5.43 -15.37
C LEU A 17 5.35 5.19 -15.44
N ALA A 18 4.94 3.97 -15.77
CA ALA A 18 3.52 3.58 -15.75
C ALA A 18 2.90 3.72 -14.36
N SER A 19 3.66 3.42 -13.29
CA SER A 19 3.19 3.59 -11.91
C SER A 19 3.10 5.07 -11.48
N LEU A 20 3.87 5.95 -12.09
CA LEU A 20 3.85 7.40 -11.85
C LEU A 20 2.76 8.10 -12.68
N ALA A 21 2.35 7.52 -13.81
CA ALA A 21 1.41 8.13 -14.75
C ALA A 21 0.09 8.60 -14.10
N PRO A 22 -0.56 7.86 -13.19
CA PRO A 22 -1.77 8.34 -12.52
C PRO A 22 -1.54 9.61 -11.69
N PHE A 23 -0.39 9.74 -11.06
CA PHE A 23 -0.04 10.94 -10.30
C PHE A 23 0.16 12.14 -11.23
N VAL A 24 0.91 11.96 -12.31
CA VAL A 24 1.13 13.00 -13.33
C VAL A 24 -0.20 13.44 -13.95
N TRP A 25 -1.07 12.47 -14.27
CA TRP A 25 -2.42 12.75 -14.77
C TRP A 25 -3.24 13.57 -13.77
N LEU A 26 -3.22 13.22 -12.49
CA LEU A 26 -3.94 13.93 -11.45
C LEU A 26 -3.45 15.38 -11.31
N VAL A 27 -2.12 15.57 -11.27
CA VAL A 27 -1.50 16.93 -11.23
C VAL A 27 -1.90 17.74 -12.46
N TRP A 28 -1.87 17.11 -13.65
CA TRP A 28 -2.28 17.77 -14.90
C TRP A 28 -3.76 18.17 -14.87
N SER A 29 -4.64 17.29 -14.39
CA SER A 29 -6.07 17.57 -14.27
C SER A 29 -6.35 18.74 -13.32
N VAL A 30 -5.62 18.83 -12.20
CA VAL A 30 -5.70 19.96 -11.27
C VAL A 30 -5.22 21.25 -11.94
N TYR A 31 -4.07 21.20 -12.64
CA TYR A 31 -3.49 22.36 -13.31
C TYR A 31 -4.39 22.93 -14.42
N THR A 32 -5.05 22.05 -15.17
CA THR A 32 -5.95 22.44 -16.27
C THR A 32 -7.39 22.75 -15.82
N GLY A 33 -7.68 22.64 -14.50
CA GLY A 33 -9.03 22.82 -13.99
C GLY A 33 -10.01 21.71 -14.39
N ASN A 34 -9.51 20.59 -14.92
CA ASN A 34 -10.29 19.46 -15.40
C ASN A 34 -10.59 18.45 -14.27
N VAL A 35 -10.89 18.97 -13.09
CA VAL A 35 -11.37 18.23 -11.92
C VAL A 35 -12.86 18.51 -11.77
N GLY A 36 -13.62 17.49 -11.33
CA GLY A 36 -15.07 17.58 -11.20
C GLY A 36 -15.54 18.67 -10.24
N ALA A 37 -16.84 18.70 -9.98
CA ALA A 37 -17.48 19.75 -9.16
C ALA A 37 -16.94 19.84 -7.71
N ASP A 38 -16.35 18.75 -7.19
CA ASP A 38 -15.69 18.70 -5.88
C ASP A 38 -14.24 18.20 -6.06
N PRO A 39 -13.29 19.10 -6.40
CA PRO A 39 -11.90 18.75 -6.66
C PRO A 39 -11.22 18.03 -5.49
N LEU A 40 -11.49 18.47 -4.26
CA LEU A 40 -10.89 17.89 -3.07
C LEU A 40 -11.29 16.42 -2.88
N LYS A 41 -12.57 16.14 -3.04
CA LYS A 41 -13.12 14.79 -2.94
C LYS A 41 -12.58 13.89 -4.05
N GLU A 42 -12.45 14.40 -5.27
CA GLU A 42 -11.92 13.65 -6.40
C GLU A 42 -10.45 13.29 -6.19
N ILE A 43 -9.60 14.26 -5.83
CA ILE A 43 -8.17 14.05 -5.54
C ILE A 43 -7.99 13.05 -4.40
N THR A 44 -8.80 13.19 -3.33
CA THR A 44 -8.77 12.27 -2.19
C THR A 44 -9.14 10.86 -2.62
N ASN A 45 -10.22 10.69 -3.37
CA ASN A 45 -10.66 9.38 -3.85
C ASN A 45 -9.63 8.73 -4.79
N GLU A 46 -9.14 9.47 -5.78
CA GLU A 46 -8.18 8.93 -6.75
C GLU A 46 -6.88 8.48 -6.08
N THR A 47 -6.31 9.31 -5.19
CA THR A 47 -5.08 8.93 -4.47
C THR A 47 -5.28 7.70 -3.60
N GLY A 48 -6.40 7.60 -2.89
CA GLY A 48 -6.76 6.44 -2.06
C GLY A 48 -6.97 5.16 -2.88
N VAL A 49 -7.70 5.26 -3.99
CA VAL A 49 -7.95 4.14 -4.90
C VAL A 49 -6.66 3.64 -5.54
N TRP A 50 -5.76 4.52 -5.96
CA TRP A 50 -4.46 4.12 -6.50
C TRP A 50 -3.56 3.46 -5.45
N ALA A 51 -3.58 3.92 -4.19
CA ALA A 51 -2.88 3.23 -3.10
C ALA A 51 -3.37 1.78 -2.97
N LEU A 52 -4.70 1.57 -2.98
CA LEU A 52 -5.30 0.24 -2.87
C LEU A 52 -5.03 -0.63 -4.11
N ARG A 53 -5.06 -0.05 -5.32
CA ARG A 53 -4.67 -0.74 -6.57
C ARG A 53 -3.24 -1.26 -6.49
N PHE A 54 -2.28 -0.44 -6.07
CA PHE A 54 -0.89 -0.88 -5.93
C PHE A 54 -0.69 -1.91 -4.81
N LEU A 55 -1.46 -1.85 -3.73
CA LEU A 55 -1.50 -2.92 -2.72
C LEU A 55 -1.95 -4.24 -3.36
N CYS A 56 -3.06 -4.23 -4.10
CA CYS A 56 -3.59 -5.41 -4.78
C CYS A 56 -2.57 -5.96 -5.79
N VAL A 57 -1.96 -5.12 -6.64
CA VAL A 57 -0.95 -5.54 -7.61
C VAL A 57 0.27 -6.15 -6.91
N THR A 58 0.73 -5.55 -5.81
CA THR A 58 1.82 -6.10 -4.98
C THR A 58 1.46 -7.49 -4.44
N LEU A 59 0.20 -7.70 -4.06
CA LEU A 59 -0.29 -9.00 -3.63
C LEU A 59 -0.42 -10.00 -4.77
N VAL A 60 -0.77 -9.58 -5.98
CA VAL A 60 -0.87 -10.46 -7.17
C VAL A 60 0.47 -11.06 -7.58
N ILE A 61 1.60 -10.39 -7.36
CA ILE A 61 2.94 -10.86 -7.78
C ILE A 61 3.24 -12.29 -7.31
N THR A 62 2.84 -12.67 -6.11
CA THR A 62 3.15 -14.01 -5.58
C THR A 62 2.33 -15.11 -6.25
N PRO A 63 0.99 -15.03 -6.38
CA PRO A 63 0.23 -15.99 -7.15
C PRO A 63 0.64 -16.00 -8.64
N LEU A 64 0.83 -14.83 -9.26
CA LEU A 64 1.28 -14.73 -10.65
C LEU A 64 2.55 -15.56 -10.88
N ARG A 65 3.59 -15.34 -10.06
CA ARG A 65 4.83 -16.10 -10.14
C ARG A 65 4.63 -17.61 -10.01
N ARG A 66 3.71 -18.03 -9.13
CA ARG A 66 3.45 -19.47 -8.91
C ARG A 66 2.69 -20.13 -10.06
N LEU A 67 1.78 -19.40 -10.67
CA LEU A 67 0.95 -19.91 -11.76
C LEU A 67 1.69 -19.89 -13.09
N THR A 68 2.46 -18.84 -13.38
CA THR A 68 3.14 -18.66 -14.66
C THR A 68 4.60 -19.14 -14.67
N GLY A 69 5.20 -19.42 -13.50
CA GLY A 69 6.63 -19.68 -13.39
C GLY A 69 7.53 -18.45 -13.62
N TRP A 70 6.95 -17.27 -13.88
CA TRP A 70 7.71 -16.04 -14.16
C TRP A 70 8.40 -15.49 -12.92
N ASN A 71 9.61 -16.00 -12.65
CA ASN A 71 10.38 -15.64 -11.46
C ASN A 71 10.82 -14.17 -11.44
N ALA A 72 10.94 -13.50 -12.59
CA ALA A 72 11.31 -12.10 -12.66
C ALA A 72 10.26 -11.16 -12.04
N ALA A 73 8.99 -11.56 -11.97
CA ALA A 73 7.92 -10.78 -11.37
C ALA A 73 8.23 -10.33 -9.92
N ILE A 74 8.95 -11.14 -9.14
CA ILE A 74 9.31 -10.81 -7.76
C ILE A 74 10.13 -9.52 -7.63
N ARG A 75 10.84 -9.13 -8.69
CA ARG A 75 11.69 -7.93 -8.73
C ARG A 75 10.89 -6.64 -8.71
N PHE A 76 9.60 -6.68 -9.08
CA PHE A 76 8.69 -5.53 -9.11
C PHE A 76 7.96 -5.33 -7.78
N ARG A 77 7.85 -6.40 -6.95
CA ARG A 77 7.06 -6.38 -5.72
C ARG A 77 7.43 -5.23 -4.78
N ARG A 78 8.74 -4.98 -4.60
CA ARG A 78 9.23 -3.90 -3.73
C ARG A 78 8.84 -2.53 -4.28
N MET A 79 9.05 -2.31 -5.57
CA MET A 79 8.75 -1.05 -6.24
C MET A 79 7.25 -0.74 -6.19
N LEU A 80 6.41 -1.72 -6.53
CA LEU A 80 4.96 -1.57 -6.48
C LEU A 80 4.43 -1.33 -5.06
N GLY A 81 5.03 -2.00 -4.04
CA GLY A 81 4.73 -1.74 -2.64
C GLY A 81 5.10 -0.32 -2.20
N LEU A 82 6.22 0.23 -2.71
CA LEU A 82 6.59 1.62 -2.45
C LEU A 82 5.66 2.62 -3.15
N PHE A 83 5.13 2.30 -4.33
CA PHE A 83 4.08 3.10 -4.97
C PHE A 83 2.75 3.05 -4.18
N ALA A 84 2.39 1.92 -3.59
CA ALA A 84 1.25 1.86 -2.68
C ALA A 84 1.42 2.83 -1.50
N PHE A 85 2.61 2.85 -0.90
CA PHE A 85 2.95 3.80 0.17
C PHE A 85 2.96 5.25 -0.31
N PHE A 86 3.52 5.52 -1.48
CA PHE A 86 3.53 6.85 -2.09
C PHE A 86 2.10 7.41 -2.25
N TYR A 87 1.22 6.66 -2.90
CA TYR A 87 -0.17 7.09 -3.10
C TYR A 87 -0.95 7.19 -1.78
N GLY A 88 -0.70 6.28 -0.84
CA GLY A 88 -1.28 6.35 0.51
C GLY A 88 -0.81 7.58 1.29
N THR A 89 0.45 7.99 1.08
CA THR A 89 0.99 9.23 1.68
C THR A 89 0.38 10.47 1.02
N MET A 90 0.23 10.48 -0.30
CA MET A 90 -0.47 11.56 -1.01
C MET A 90 -1.92 11.69 -0.52
N HIS A 91 -2.64 10.57 -0.38
CA HIS A 91 -3.99 10.54 0.17
C HIS A 91 -4.07 11.14 1.58
N LEU A 92 -3.14 10.76 2.47
CA LEU A 92 -3.07 11.34 3.82
C LEU A 92 -2.72 12.83 3.79
N LEU A 93 -1.78 13.25 2.93
CA LEU A 93 -1.41 14.66 2.78
C LEU A 93 -2.57 15.52 2.26
N VAL A 94 -3.34 15.02 1.30
CA VAL A 94 -4.55 15.72 0.81
C VAL A 94 -5.53 15.94 1.96
N PHE A 95 -5.80 14.90 2.76
CA PHE A 95 -6.64 15.03 3.94
C PHE A 95 -6.10 16.06 4.94
N VAL A 96 -4.80 16.01 5.27
CA VAL A 96 -4.19 16.92 6.26
C VAL A 96 -4.14 18.35 5.74
N VAL A 97 -3.68 18.56 4.51
CA VAL A 97 -3.43 19.90 3.96
C VAL A 97 -4.75 20.58 3.61
N PHE A 98 -5.64 19.94 2.89
CA PHE A 98 -6.82 20.59 2.34
C PHE A 98 -8.04 20.52 3.29
N ASP A 99 -8.22 19.45 4.02
CA ASP A 99 -9.37 19.32 4.93
C ASP A 99 -9.10 20.06 6.26
N ARG A 100 -7.83 20.22 6.66
CA ARG A 100 -7.46 20.78 7.96
C ARG A 100 -6.71 22.11 7.89
N LEU A 101 -5.71 22.24 7.03
CA LEU A 101 -4.92 23.47 6.94
C LEU A 101 -5.63 24.58 6.14
N ALA A 102 -6.39 24.25 5.10
CA ALA A 102 -7.09 25.24 4.30
C ALA A 102 -8.14 26.03 5.10
N GLY A 103 -8.70 25.42 6.16
CA GLY A 103 -9.63 26.11 7.08
C GLY A 103 -8.96 27.02 8.12
N MET A 104 -7.64 26.95 8.29
CA MET A 104 -6.91 27.68 9.33
C MET A 104 -6.18 28.95 8.85
N GLY A 105 -6.15 29.21 7.52
CA GLY A 105 -5.34 30.29 6.92
C GLY A 105 -3.84 29.95 6.92
N PHE A 106 -3.05 30.74 6.16
CA PHE A 106 -1.59 30.54 6.12
C PHE A 106 -0.94 30.91 7.45
N PRO A 107 0.10 30.17 7.92
CA PRO A 107 0.68 30.34 9.24
C PRO A 107 1.33 31.73 9.40
N SER A 108 0.89 32.44 10.43
CA SER A 108 1.54 33.63 10.98
C SER A 108 2.69 33.21 11.92
N PRO A 109 3.52 34.12 12.47
CA PRO A 109 4.58 33.80 13.44
C PRO A 109 4.14 33.08 14.72
N ALA A 110 2.84 33.04 15.02
CA ALA A 110 2.26 32.15 16.04
C ALA A 110 2.18 30.67 15.64
N ALA A 111 2.88 30.30 14.57
CA ALA A 111 2.79 29.00 13.88
C ALA A 111 2.95 27.76 14.78
N LEU A 112 3.78 27.82 15.83
CA LEU A 112 4.02 26.67 16.70
C LEU A 112 2.74 26.26 17.47
N GLN A 113 1.95 27.22 17.91
CA GLN A 113 0.67 26.97 18.59
C GLN A 113 -0.36 26.40 17.61
N THR A 114 -0.39 26.92 16.38
CA THR A 114 -1.24 26.40 15.29
C THR A 114 -0.89 24.98 14.89
N TYR A 115 0.39 24.61 14.81
CA TYR A 115 0.80 23.22 14.51
C TYR A 115 0.45 22.25 15.64
N ARG A 116 0.55 22.68 16.90
CA ARG A 116 0.12 21.87 18.05
C ARG A 116 -1.39 21.63 18.02
N GLU A 117 -2.17 22.66 17.78
CA GLU A 117 -3.63 22.59 17.68
C GLU A 117 -4.04 21.70 16.48
N LEU A 118 -3.36 21.81 15.35
CA LEU A 118 -3.55 20.95 14.20
C LEU A 118 -3.27 19.47 14.53
N ALA A 119 -2.15 19.18 15.20
CA ALA A 119 -1.80 17.82 15.59
C ALA A 119 -2.83 17.21 16.56
N VAL A 120 -3.31 18.00 17.53
CA VAL A 120 -4.38 17.59 18.45
C VAL A 120 -5.70 17.36 17.70
N SER A 121 -6.05 18.25 16.78
CA SER A 121 -7.26 18.13 15.95
C SER A 121 -7.22 16.86 15.08
N ILE A 122 -6.10 16.61 14.38
CA ILE A 122 -5.92 15.39 13.57
C ILE A 122 -5.98 14.14 14.46
N GLY A 123 -5.29 14.16 15.60
CA GLY A 123 -5.33 13.07 16.58
C GLY A 123 -6.74 12.79 17.07
N GLY A 124 -7.51 13.85 17.38
CA GLY A 124 -8.91 13.75 17.77
C GLY A 124 -9.80 13.14 16.70
N GLU A 125 -9.63 13.52 15.43
CA GLU A 125 -10.39 12.93 14.32
C GLU A 125 -10.05 11.47 14.06
N ILE A 126 -8.76 11.13 14.14
CA ILE A 126 -8.32 9.72 14.02
C ILE A 126 -9.01 8.86 15.08
N LEU A 127 -9.15 9.35 16.30
CA LEU A 127 -9.75 8.60 17.40
C LEU A 127 -11.29 8.58 17.35
N LYS A 128 -11.92 9.68 16.91
CA LYS A 128 -13.39 9.82 16.88
C LYS A 128 -14.04 9.12 15.70
N ARG A 129 -13.34 8.97 14.56
CA ARG A 129 -13.90 8.41 13.35
C ARG A 129 -13.26 7.05 13.03
N PRO A 130 -13.94 5.92 13.30
CA PRO A 130 -13.35 4.58 13.14
C PRO A 130 -12.76 4.31 11.75
N TYR A 131 -13.39 4.84 10.67
CA TYR A 131 -12.86 4.64 9.33
C TYR A 131 -11.51 5.35 9.13
N ILE A 132 -11.29 6.53 9.74
CA ILE A 132 -9.99 7.23 9.69
C ILE A 132 -8.93 6.45 10.47
N THR A 133 -9.28 5.95 11.65
CA THR A 133 -8.38 5.10 12.47
C THR A 133 -7.88 3.90 11.69
N VAL A 134 -8.78 3.20 10.99
CA VAL A 134 -8.42 2.01 10.18
C VAL A 134 -7.55 2.41 8.99
N GLY A 135 -7.87 3.50 8.29
CA GLY A 135 -7.06 4.03 7.20
C GLY A 135 -5.66 4.45 7.65
N PHE A 136 -5.58 5.15 8.80
CA PHE A 136 -4.29 5.53 9.39
C PHE A 136 -3.47 4.32 9.83
N THR A 137 -4.10 3.28 10.38
CA THR A 137 -3.44 2.01 10.69
C THR A 137 -2.85 1.35 9.43
N ALA A 138 -3.60 1.34 8.32
CA ALA A 138 -3.09 0.84 7.04
C ALA A 138 -1.86 1.64 6.58
N TRP A 139 -1.90 2.96 6.70
CA TRP A 139 -0.77 3.83 6.34
C TRP A 139 0.45 3.58 7.24
N VAL A 140 0.28 3.47 8.57
CA VAL A 140 1.39 3.14 9.51
C VAL A 140 2.02 1.79 9.15
N CYS A 141 1.22 0.77 8.84
CA CYS A 141 1.74 -0.50 8.35
C CYS A 141 2.60 -0.31 7.08
N MET A 142 2.11 0.46 6.10
CA MET A 142 2.86 0.73 4.87
C MET A 142 4.13 1.54 5.14
N LEU A 143 4.11 2.51 6.06
CA LEU A 143 5.28 3.29 6.48
C LEU A 143 6.38 2.36 7.04
N LEU A 144 6.03 1.46 7.96
CA LEU A 144 6.97 0.47 8.52
C LEU A 144 7.57 -0.42 7.42
N LEU A 145 6.75 -0.86 6.47
CA LEU A 145 7.20 -1.65 5.32
C LEU A 145 8.12 -0.86 4.40
N ALA A 146 7.81 0.41 4.12
CA ALA A 146 8.63 1.28 3.28
C ALA A 146 9.99 1.59 3.95
N ALA A 147 9.99 1.99 5.23
CA ALA A 147 11.20 2.26 6.00
C ALA A 147 12.15 1.06 6.08
N THR A 148 11.60 -0.15 6.18
CA THR A 148 12.38 -1.39 6.24
C THR A 148 12.68 -2.01 4.88
N SER A 149 12.30 -1.36 3.78
CA SER A 149 12.51 -1.86 2.42
C SER A 149 13.91 -1.58 1.86
N THR A 150 14.85 -1.06 2.64
CA THR A 150 16.24 -0.81 2.21
C THR A 150 17.08 -2.07 2.34
N THR A 151 18.13 -2.20 1.49
CA THR A 151 19.07 -3.32 1.55
C THR A 151 19.80 -3.37 2.90
N GLY A 152 20.09 -2.20 3.48
CA GLY A 152 20.72 -2.09 4.81
C GLY A 152 19.83 -2.68 5.92
N MET A 153 18.52 -2.36 5.90
CA MET A 153 17.56 -2.90 6.87
C MET A 153 17.37 -4.41 6.74
N ILE A 154 17.34 -4.93 5.51
CA ILE A 154 17.26 -6.40 5.28
C ILE A 154 18.47 -7.10 5.89
N ARG A 155 19.68 -6.54 5.74
CA ARG A 155 20.92 -7.09 6.34
C ARG A 155 20.90 -7.00 7.87
N ARG A 156 20.47 -5.85 8.44
CA ARG A 156 20.43 -5.64 9.90
C ARG A 156 19.40 -6.53 10.60
N MET A 157 18.20 -6.66 10.04
CA MET A 157 17.12 -7.45 10.64
C MET A 157 17.29 -8.96 10.43
N GLY A 158 17.99 -9.36 9.39
CA GLY A 158 18.02 -10.73 8.90
C GLY A 158 16.74 -11.14 8.17
N GLY A 159 16.87 -12.05 7.21
CA GLY A 159 15.77 -12.39 6.28
C GLY A 159 14.50 -12.91 6.96
N LYS A 160 14.62 -13.68 8.04
CA LYS A 160 13.44 -14.25 8.75
C LYS A 160 12.60 -13.16 9.43
N ARG A 161 13.23 -12.25 10.19
CA ARG A 161 12.55 -11.14 10.88
C ARG A 161 11.98 -10.16 9.89
N TRP A 162 12.72 -9.83 8.84
CA TRP A 162 12.28 -8.97 7.77
C TRP A 162 11.03 -9.52 7.07
N GLN A 163 11.01 -10.82 6.73
CA GLN A 163 9.84 -11.46 6.13
C GLN A 163 8.64 -11.49 7.09
N ALA A 164 8.86 -11.68 8.39
CA ALA A 164 7.79 -11.62 9.39
C ALA A 164 7.14 -10.23 9.45
N LEU A 165 7.95 -9.17 9.52
CA LEU A 165 7.47 -7.78 9.48
C LEU A 165 6.71 -7.50 8.18
N HIS A 166 7.21 -7.96 7.03
CA HIS A 166 6.59 -7.73 5.73
C HIS A 166 5.25 -8.47 5.52
N ARG A 167 4.79 -9.29 6.49
CA ARG A 167 3.41 -9.79 6.55
C ARG A 167 2.39 -8.71 6.91
N LEU A 168 2.82 -7.58 7.48
CA LEU A 168 1.96 -6.41 7.72
C LEU A 168 1.29 -5.89 6.44
N ILE A 169 1.81 -6.23 5.25
CA ILE A 169 1.14 -5.94 3.98
C ILE A 169 -0.28 -6.51 3.91
N TYR A 170 -0.54 -7.65 4.58
CA TYR A 170 -1.86 -8.25 4.62
C TYR A 170 -2.80 -7.45 5.52
N VAL A 171 -2.29 -6.96 6.65
CA VAL A 171 -3.04 -6.06 7.54
C VAL A 171 -3.35 -4.75 6.82
N ALA A 172 -2.36 -4.15 6.15
CA ALA A 172 -2.54 -2.92 5.38
C ALA A 172 -3.60 -3.09 4.28
N ALA A 173 -3.61 -4.23 3.57
CA ALA A 173 -4.58 -4.48 2.50
C ALA A 173 -6.01 -4.66 3.05
N VAL A 174 -6.20 -5.42 4.13
CA VAL A 174 -7.51 -5.59 4.77
C VAL A 174 -8.00 -4.27 5.35
N ALA A 175 -7.15 -3.55 6.10
CA ALA A 175 -7.49 -2.26 6.67
C ALA A 175 -7.81 -1.22 5.59
N GLY A 176 -7.07 -1.20 4.46
CA GLY A 176 -7.37 -0.33 3.32
C GLY A 176 -8.75 -0.61 2.70
N VAL A 177 -9.13 -1.88 2.55
CA VAL A 177 -10.46 -2.26 2.07
C VAL A 177 -11.55 -1.85 3.05
N VAL A 178 -11.37 -2.12 4.35
CA VAL A 178 -12.34 -1.74 5.40
C VAL A 178 -12.48 -0.22 5.48
N HIS A 179 -11.37 0.52 5.42
CA HIS A 179 -11.37 1.98 5.37
C HIS A 179 -12.19 2.49 4.18
N TYR A 180 -11.94 1.95 2.98
CA TYR A 180 -12.67 2.35 1.79
C TYR A 180 -14.16 2.02 1.92
N TRP A 181 -14.51 0.83 2.41
CA TRP A 181 -15.91 0.43 2.62
C TRP A 181 -16.66 1.37 3.57
N TRP A 182 -16.03 1.75 4.68
CA TRP A 182 -16.66 2.64 5.67
C TRP A 182 -16.66 4.12 5.26
N SER A 183 -15.78 4.52 4.35
CA SER A 183 -15.75 5.90 3.84
C SER A 183 -16.85 6.21 2.83
N VAL A 184 -17.41 5.17 2.19
CA VAL A 184 -18.46 5.32 1.17
C VAL A 184 -19.83 5.21 1.82
N LYS A 185 -20.73 6.20 1.53
CA LYS A 185 -22.06 6.28 2.15
C LYS A 185 -23.16 5.58 1.35
N ALA A 186 -23.09 5.54 0.04
CA ALA A 186 -24.17 5.09 -0.84
C ALA A 186 -23.76 3.96 -1.78
N ASP A 187 -22.73 4.13 -2.62
CA ASP A 187 -22.33 3.12 -3.61
C ASP A 187 -21.15 2.30 -3.11
N VAL A 188 -21.45 1.10 -2.63
CA VAL A 188 -20.46 0.13 -2.13
C VAL A 188 -19.94 -0.82 -3.22
N SER A 189 -20.34 -0.66 -4.49
CA SER A 189 -19.95 -1.57 -5.59
C SER A 189 -18.43 -1.63 -5.78
N ARG A 190 -17.76 -0.48 -5.78
CA ARG A 190 -16.29 -0.40 -5.90
C ARG A 190 -15.56 -1.03 -4.71
N PRO A 191 -15.86 -0.69 -3.44
CA PRO A 191 -15.30 -1.38 -2.28
C PRO A 191 -15.47 -2.90 -2.30
N GLN A 192 -16.64 -3.40 -2.74
CA GLN A 192 -16.92 -4.84 -2.87
C GLN A 192 -15.95 -5.54 -3.82
N ILE A 193 -15.65 -4.93 -4.97
CA ILE A 193 -14.67 -5.48 -5.92
C ILE A 193 -13.30 -5.64 -5.26
N TYR A 194 -12.82 -4.61 -4.54
CA TYR A 194 -11.54 -4.70 -3.85
C TYR A 194 -11.55 -5.70 -2.70
N ALA A 195 -12.66 -5.82 -1.97
CA ALA A 195 -12.85 -6.83 -0.93
C ALA A 195 -12.75 -8.25 -1.51
N MET A 196 -13.41 -8.51 -2.63
CA MET A 196 -13.32 -9.79 -3.33
C MET A 196 -11.89 -10.06 -3.82
N VAL A 197 -11.25 -9.10 -4.47
CA VAL A 197 -9.86 -9.26 -4.95
C VAL A 197 -8.91 -9.58 -3.81
N VAL A 198 -8.93 -8.80 -2.74
CA VAL A 198 -8.07 -9.03 -1.57
C VAL A 198 -8.41 -10.36 -0.91
N GLY A 199 -9.69 -10.67 -0.75
CA GLY A 199 -10.17 -11.94 -0.18
C GLY A 199 -9.64 -13.15 -0.96
N VAL A 200 -9.79 -13.18 -2.28
CA VAL A 200 -9.27 -14.25 -3.16
C VAL A 200 -7.74 -14.36 -3.05
N LEU A 201 -7.03 -13.22 -3.08
CA LEU A 201 -5.57 -13.22 -2.98
C LEU A 201 -5.06 -13.73 -1.63
N LEU A 202 -5.76 -13.45 -0.55
CA LEU A 202 -5.43 -13.95 0.78
C LEU A 202 -5.80 -15.42 0.93
N ALA A 203 -6.98 -15.84 0.47
CA ALA A 203 -7.42 -17.22 0.47
C ALA A 203 -6.45 -18.13 -0.30
N ALA A 204 -6.02 -17.70 -1.49
CA ALA A 204 -5.01 -18.42 -2.27
C ALA A 204 -3.69 -18.62 -1.49
N ARG A 205 -3.25 -17.59 -0.71
CA ARG A 205 -2.03 -17.71 0.12
C ARG A 205 -2.19 -18.71 1.26
N VAL A 206 -3.33 -18.64 1.94
CA VAL A 206 -3.68 -19.55 3.03
C VAL A 206 -3.72 -20.97 2.49
N TRP A 207 -4.42 -21.21 1.39
CA TRP A 207 -4.48 -22.49 0.70
C TRP A 207 -3.10 -23.07 0.40
N TRP A 208 -2.21 -22.27 -0.22
CA TRP A 208 -0.85 -22.73 -0.52
C TRP A 208 0.01 -22.95 0.72
N ALA A 209 -0.23 -22.22 1.80
CA ALA A 209 0.46 -22.46 3.08
C ALA A 209 0.04 -23.79 3.71
N PHE A 210 -1.25 -24.12 3.66
CA PHE A 210 -1.77 -25.40 4.14
C PHE A 210 -1.25 -26.57 3.30
N ARG A 211 -1.34 -26.48 1.96
CA ARG A 211 -0.82 -27.57 1.09
C ARG A 211 0.64 -27.90 1.36
N LYS A 212 1.49 -26.88 1.60
CA LYS A 212 2.90 -27.11 1.94
C LYS A 212 3.10 -27.85 3.26
N ARG A 213 2.24 -27.63 4.25
CA ARG A 213 2.34 -28.31 5.54
C ARG A 213 1.89 -29.77 5.48
N VAL A 214 0.91 -30.07 4.64
CA VAL A 214 0.30 -31.40 4.55
C VAL A 214 1.10 -32.33 3.62
N PHE A 215 1.69 -31.80 2.53
CA PHE A 215 2.30 -32.63 1.48
C PHE A 215 3.85 -32.65 1.49
N VAL A 216 4.54 -31.99 2.43
CA VAL A 216 5.99 -32.16 2.63
C VAL A 216 6.19 -33.07 3.82
N PRO A 217 6.57 -34.36 3.63
CA PRO A 217 6.95 -35.24 4.73
C PRO A 217 8.11 -34.63 5.51
N ARG A 218 7.99 -34.53 6.83
CA ARG A 218 9.15 -34.19 7.67
C ARG A 218 10.21 -35.25 7.39
N ALA A 219 11.35 -34.85 6.84
CA ALA A 219 12.50 -35.74 6.75
C ALA A 219 12.76 -36.30 8.15
N ARG A 220 12.69 -37.66 8.28
CA ARG A 220 13.07 -38.34 9.51
C ARG A 220 14.52 -37.96 9.83
N PRO A 221 14.85 -37.59 11.08
CA PRO A 221 16.24 -37.41 11.45
C PRO A 221 16.97 -38.74 11.16
N ALA A 222 18.09 -38.68 10.47
CA ALA A 222 18.93 -39.82 10.23
C ALA A 222 19.27 -40.43 11.59
N SER A 223 18.88 -41.69 11.79
CA SER A 223 19.28 -42.45 12.98
C SER A 223 20.80 -42.49 13.00
N VAL A 224 21.38 -41.88 14.03
CA VAL A 224 22.81 -42.05 14.36
C VAL A 224 23.01 -43.56 14.57
N ARG A 225 23.69 -44.21 13.63
CA ARG A 225 24.18 -45.58 13.84
C ARG A 225 25.37 -45.44 14.79
N SER A 226 25.20 -45.95 15.98
CA SER A 226 26.23 -46.28 16.93
C SER A 226 27.17 -47.36 16.38
#